data_6913d69331f6e26aa39461ff3019b334
#
_entry.id   6913d69331f6e26aa39461ff3019b334
#
_cell.length_a   1.000
_cell.length_b   1.000
_cell.length_c   1.000
_cell.angle_alpha   90.00
_cell.angle_beta   90.00
_cell.angle_gamma   90.00
#
_symmetry.space_group_name_H-M   'P 1'
#
loop_
_entity.id
_entity.type
_entity.pdbx_description
1 polymer ?
#
loop_
_entity_poly.entity_id
_entity_poly.type
_entity_poly.pdbx_seq_one_letter_code
_entity_poly.pdbx_strand_id
1 'polypeptide(L)'
;MKKLKALAAFGLALVLAGCAAQGAQETAAQGAPGPSWASLAPTGELVPEYADEFSATQYEGGYTLLQIGEAQYVLCPRGEQTPTGLPQGAAVIETPIENAYLTATSAMDYFISLDSLNALAFSGTNADGWYLPEARQALQTGAIAYAGKYSAPDYEMLLQGGCGVSIQSTMILHSPDVKEQLERLGIPVLVERSSYESDPLARMEWIKVYGLLLDKLPQAEAIFAQKVAELQPVLQQPAAGGTAAFFYITSSGAVNVRRPNDYIARMIGMAGGEYLAPDDGAETARSTETIQMEQFYETAHDADYLIYNSTIDGEVRTVQELLQKSTVLADFAAVKAGRVYCTSKNFFQEPMSMADFLLDVHTMLTDPDFTAGKYLYKLS
;
A
#
# COMPACT_ATOMS: atom_id res chain seq x y z
N MET A 1 79.41 -8.67 -59.61
CA MET A 1 80.59 -8.09 -58.91
C MET A 1 80.32 -8.18 -57.42
N LYS A 2 81.17 -8.96 -56.71
CA LYS A 2 81.73 -8.74 -55.39
C LYS A 2 80.72 -8.41 -54.22
N LYS A 3 80.71 -9.02 -53.05
CA LYS A 3 81.61 -9.95 -52.29
C LYS A 3 80.70 -10.43 -51.11
N LEU A 4 80.49 -11.64 -50.84
CA LEU A 4 81.14 -12.50 -49.82
C LEU A 4 81.58 -11.78 -48.52
N LYS A 5 80.96 -12.13 -47.39
CA LYS A 5 81.68 -12.49 -46.17
C LYS A 5 80.75 -13.21 -45.19
N ALA A 6 81.12 -14.39 -44.84
CA ALA A 6 80.66 -15.20 -43.74
C ALA A 6 81.27 -14.67 -42.41
N LEU A 7 80.60 -14.96 -41.30
CA LEU A 7 81.21 -15.36 -40.00
C LEU A 7 80.03 -15.69 -39.02
N ALA A 8 80.00 -16.86 -38.60
CA ALA A 8 80.45 -17.52 -37.38
C ALA A 8 79.32 -17.73 -36.38
N ALA A 9 79.05 -19.01 -36.20
CA ALA A 9 78.18 -19.56 -35.18
C ALA A 9 78.74 -19.28 -33.77
N PHE A 10 77.84 -18.91 -32.85
CA PHE A 10 78.06 -19.15 -31.43
C PHE A 10 76.77 -19.71 -30.84
N GLY A 11 76.82 -21.00 -30.48
CA GLY A 11 75.73 -21.67 -29.81
C GLY A 11 75.64 -21.19 -28.37
N LEU A 12 74.45 -20.81 -27.94
CA LEU A 12 74.13 -20.65 -26.54
C LEU A 12 72.87 -21.48 -26.30
N ALA A 13 73.07 -22.63 -25.65
CA ALA A 13 71.97 -23.47 -25.18
C ALA A 13 71.34 -22.77 -23.98
N LEU A 14 70.14 -22.16 -24.16
CA LEU A 14 69.29 -21.73 -23.07
C LEU A 14 68.37 -22.89 -22.67
N VAL A 15 68.57 -23.42 -21.48
CA VAL A 15 67.69 -24.34 -20.77
C VAL A 15 66.40 -23.53 -20.42
N LEU A 16 65.31 -23.75 -21.13
CA LEU A 16 64.01 -23.28 -20.75
C LEU A 16 63.47 -24.16 -19.63
N ALA A 17 63.65 -23.75 -18.40
CA ALA A 17 62.87 -24.24 -17.26
C ALA A 17 61.44 -23.69 -17.42
N GLY A 18 60.55 -24.51 -17.95
CA GLY A 18 59.11 -24.20 -18.02
C GLY A 18 58.52 -24.20 -16.60
N CYS A 19 58.37 -23.02 -16.01
CA CYS A 19 57.41 -22.85 -14.92
C CYS A 19 56.01 -22.92 -15.53
N ALA A 20 55.33 -24.04 -15.35
CA ALA A 20 53.89 -24.12 -15.51
C ALA A 20 53.24 -23.18 -14.48
N ALA A 21 52.93 -21.95 -14.89
CA ALA A 21 51.98 -21.15 -14.15
C ALA A 21 50.62 -21.84 -14.27
N GLN A 22 50.29 -22.65 -13.26
CA GLN A 22 48.87 -23.01 -13.04
C GLN A 22 48.12 -21.71 -12.84
N GLY A 23 47.30 -21.34 -13.83
CA GLY A 23 46.28 -20.33 -13.68
C GLY A 23 45.37 -20.76 -12.53
N ALA A 24 45.53 -20.10 -11.41
CA ALA A 24 44.50 -20.12 -10.39
C ALA A 24 43.25 -19.54 -11.05
N GLN A 25 42.35 -20.39 -11.50
CA GLN A 25 40.95 -19.98 -11.64
C GLN A 25 40.58 -19.51 -10.23
N GLU A 26 40.36 -18.23 -10.08
CA GLU A 26 39.53 -17.69 -9.00
C GLU A 26 38.16 -18.37 -9.14
N THR A 27 38.01 -19.51 -8.46
CA THR A 27 36.70 -19.97 -8.07
C THR A 27 36.15 -18.84 -7.21
N ALA A 28 35.20 -18.07 -7.77
CA ALA A 28 34.33 -17.22 -6.99
C ALA A 28 33.96 -18.05 -5.75
N ALA A 29 34.30 -17.56 -4.58
CA ALA A 29 33.97 -18.20 -3.33
C ALA A 29 32.44 -18.33 -3.33
N GLN A 30 31.94 -19.52 -3.62
CA GLN A 30 30.57 -19.88 -3.31
C GLN A 30 30.49 -19.79 -1.79
N GLY A 31 29.85 -18.73 -1.29
CA GLY A 31 29.61 -18.59 0.14
C GLY A 31 29.01 -19.88 0.68
N ALA A 32 29.31 -20.22 1.93
CA ALA A 32 28.69 -21.36 2.57
C ALA A 32 27.17 -21.26 2.40
N PRO A 33 26.45 -22.37 2.18
CA PRO A 33 25.00 -22.30 2.06
C PRO A 33 24.40 -21.68 3.32
N GLY A 34 23.33 -20.85 3.16
CA GLY A 34 22.62 -20.27 4.29
C GLY A 34 22.12 -21.34 5.28
N PRO A 35 21.66 -20.92 6.46
CA PRO A 35 21.16 -21.86 7.47
C PRO A 35 19.98 -22.68 6.92
N SER A 36 19.75 -23.86 7.48
CA SER A 36 18.53 -24.59 7.15
C SER A 36 17.33 -23.90 7.81
N TRP A 37 16.29 -23.58 7.03
CA TRP A 37 15.05 -23.00 7.58
C TRP A 37 14.49 -23.81 8.75
N ALA A 38 14.47 -25.13 8.61
CA ALA A 38 13.97 -26.03 9.64
C ALA A 38 14.78 -26.02 10.95
N SER A 39 15.99 -25.45 10.94
CA SER A 39 16.84 -25.33 12.15
C SER A 39 16.72 -23.98 12.84
N LEU A 40 16.05 -23.00 12.24
CA LEU A 40 15.86 -21.68 12.83
C LEU A 40 14.78 -21.74 13.91
N ALA A 41 15.11 -21.31 15.12
CA ALA A 41 14.14 -21.22 16.20
C ALA A 41 13.32 -19.92 16.08
N PRO A 42 11.99 -19.96 16.31
CA PRO A 42 11.20 -18.75 16.40
C PRO A 42 11.61 -17.92 17.62
N THR A 43 11.70 -16.60 17.46
CA THR A 43 12.10 -15.65 18.50
C THR A 43 10.96 -14.69 18.89
N GLY A 44 9.93 -14.57 18.06
CA GLY A 44 8.77 -13.72 18.31
C GLY A 44 7.67 -13.96 17.31
N GLU A 45 6.48 -13.52 17.66
CA GLU A 45 5.31 -13.53 16.79
C GLU A 45 4.70 -12.13 16.74
N LEU A 46 4.34 -11.67 15.57
CA LEU A 46 3.51 -10.50 15.33
C LEU A 46 2.11 -10.99 14.95
N VAL A 47 1.24 -11.06 15.94
CA VAL A 47 -0.18 -11.32 15.75
C VAL A 47 -0.90 -9.97 15.81
N PRO A 48 -1.52 -9.51 14.71
CA PRO A 48 -2.25 -8.26 14.72
C PRO A 48 -3.42 -8.28 15.71
N GLU A 49 -3.79 -7.11 16.22
CA GLU A 49 -4.94 -6.94 17.11
C GLU A 49 -6.25 -6.77 16.35
N TYR A 50 -6.19 -6.14 15.17
CA TYR A 50 -7.35 -5.78 14.35
C TYR A 50 -7.29 -6.39 12.94
N ALA A 51 -6.09 -6.56 12.38
CA ALA A 51 -5.93 -7.02 11.01
C ALA A 51 -6.04 -8.55 10.91
N ASP A 52 -6.74 -9.00 9.86
CA ASP A 52 -6.95 -10.42 9.57
C ASP A 52 -6.10 -10.91 8.37
N GLU A 53 -5.61 -9.98 7.55
CA GLU A 53 -4.96 -10.31 6.28
C GLU A 53 -3.45 -10.54 6.40
N PHE A 54 -2.82 -10.33 7.57
CA PHE A 54 -1.39 -10.63 7.76
C PHE A 54 -1.06 -11.17 9.16
N SER A 55 0.05 -11.88 9.23
CA SER A 55 0.75 -12.23 10.47
C SER A 55 2.23 -12.44 10.18
N ALA A 56 3.09 -12.42 11.20
CA ALA A 56 4.50 -12.70 11.00
C ALA A 56 5.11 -13.47 12.18
N THR A 57 6.06 -14.37 11.86
CA THR A 57 6.89 -15.05 12.84
C THR A 57 8.34 -14.67 12.62
N GLN A 58 8.99 -14.17 13.64
CA GLN A 58 10.40 -13.82 13.63
C GLN A 58 11.25 -15.03 14.07
N TYR A 59 12.41 -15.18 13.46
CA TYR A 59 13.34 -16.29 13.71
C TYR A 59 14.73 -15.80 14.07
N GLU A 60 15.55 -16.71 14.62
CA GLU A 60 16.96 -16.45 14.85
C GLU A 60 17.66 -15.95 13.59
N GLY A 61 18.67 -15.06 13.76
CA GLY A 61 19.35 -14.42 12.63
C GLY A 61 18.58 -13.28 11.98
N GLY A 62 17.46 -12.85 12.57
CA GLY A 62 16.63 -11.73 12.08
C GLY A 62 15.72 -12.08 10.89
N TYR A 63 15.64 -13.36 10.51
CA TYR A 63 14.69 -13.79 9.48
C TYR A 63 13.25 -13.64 9.97
N THR A 64 12.33 -13.35 9.04
CA THR A 64 10.91 -13.28 9.35
C THR A 64 10.10 -14.01 8.28
N LEU A 65 9.15 -14.85 8.70
CA LEU A 65 8.12 -15.38 7.82
C LEU A 65 6.91 -14.46 7.94
N LEU A 66 6.66 -13.70 6.89
CA LEU A 66 5.49 -12.84 6.76
C LEU A 66 4.43 -13.58 5.95
N GLN A 67 3.24 -13.75 6.53
CA GLN A 67 2.06 -14.28 5.86
C GLN A 67 1.15 -13.11 5.46
N ILE A 68 0.70 -13.07 4.19
CA ILE A 68 -0.30 -12.11 3.71
C ILE A 68 -1.37 -12.88 2.94
N GLY A 69 -2.57 -13.00 3.49
CA GLY A 69 -3.58 -13.92 2.97
C GLY A 69 -3.01 -15.34 2.85
N GLU A 70 -3.00 -15.91 1.66
CA GLU A 70 -2.42 -17.24 1.39
C GLU A 70 -0.93 -17.18 0.99
N ALA A 71 -0.38 -16.00 0.72
CA ALA A 71 1.00 -15.84 0.27
C ALA A 71 1.98 -15.80 1.44
N GLN A 72 3.17 -16.38 1.23
CA GLN A 72 4.26 -16.38 2.20
C GLN A 72 5.49 -15.66 1.67
N TYR A 73 6.10 -14.85 2.52
CA TYR A 73 7.31 -14.10 2.22
C TYR A 73 8.34 -14.36 3.31
N VAL A 74 9.54 -14.75 2.92
CA VAL A 74 10.69 -14.84 3.84
C VAL A 74 11.46 -13.54 3.73
N LEU A 75 11.41 -12.74 4.78
CA LEU A 75 12.21 -11.54 4.91
C LEU A 75 13.61 -11.96 5.35
N CYS A 76 14.60 -11.68 4.51
CA CYS A 76 15.99 -12.02 4.72
C CYS A 76 16.79 -10.75 5.04
N PRO A 77 17.43 -10.64 6.21
CA PRO A 77 18.23 -9.47 6.51
C PRO A 77 19.34 -9.26 5.47
N ARG A 78 19.54 -8.04 5.05
CA ARG A 78 20.57 -7.69 4.07
C ARG A 78 21.96 -8.10 4.55
N GLY A 79 22.68 -8.81 3.69
CA GLY A 79 24.00 -9.36 4.01
C GLY A 79 23.98 -10.77 4.60
N GLU A 80 22.82 -11.27 5.00
CA GLU A 80 22.65 -12.65 5.41
C GLU A 80 22.39 -13.56 4.21
N GLN A 81 22.74 -14.84 4.35
CA GLN A 81 22.50 -15.85 3.31
C GLN A 81 21.04 -16.29 3.35
N THR A 82 20.41 -16.40 2.17
CA THR A 82 19.07 -16.99 2.08
C THR A 82 19.05 -18.39 2.66
N PRO A 83 18.14 -18.71 3.61
CA PRO A 83 18.06 -20.04 4.19
C PRO A 83 17.71 -21.10 3.14
N THR A 84 18.19 -22.31 3.35
CA THR A 84 17.84 -23.47 2.54
C THR A 84 16.59 -24.16 3.07
N GLY A 85 15.80 -24.81 2.19
CA GLY A 85 14.59 -25.53 2.60
C GLY A 85 13.45 -24.61 3.06
N LEU A 86 13.29 -23.45 2.43
CA LEU A 86 12.21 -22.52 2.68
C LEU A 86 10.82 -23.16 2.51
N PRO A 87 9.76 -22.57 3.12
CA PRO A 87 8.37 -22.97 2.85
C PRO A 87 8.07 -22.97 1.36
N GLN A 88 7.30 -23.94 0.91
CA GLN A 88 6.99 -24.10 -0.52
C GLN A 88 6.24 -22.86 -1.05
N GLY A 89 6.76 -22.25 -2.10
CA GLY A 89 6.16 -21.09 -2.75
C GLY A 89 6.43 -19.75 -2.05
N ALA A 90 7.19 -19.75 -0.96
CA ALA A 90 7.57 -18.51 -0.31
C ALA A 90 8.53 -17.68 -1.18
N ALA A 91 8.20 -16.40 -1.39
CA ALA A 91 9.11 -15.45 -2.02
C ALA A 91 10.10 -14.89 -0.99
N VAL A 92 11.35 -14.65 -1.41
CA VAL A 92 12.38 -14.05 -0.55
C VAL A 92 12.45 -12.56 -0.84
N ILE A 93 12.43 -11.74 0.21
CA ILE A 93 12.58 -10.29 0.15
C ILE A 93 13.73 -9.90 1.08
N GLU A 94 14.74 -9.23 0.54
CA GLU A 94 15.80 -8.63 1.37
C GLU A 94 15.25 -7.43 2.16
N THR A 95 15.63 -7.34 3.44
CA THR A 95 15.25 -6.24 4.34
C THR A 95 16.46 -5.60 5.03
N PRO A 96 16.45 -4.28 5.27
CA PRO A 96 15.42 -3.35 4.84
C PRO A 96 15.32 -3.26 3.31
N ILE A 97 14.10 -3.09 2.79
CA ILE A 97 13.87 -2.99 1.35
C ILE A 97 14.48 -1.71 0.79
N GLU A 98 14.97 -1.80 -0.44
CA GLU A 98 15.51 -0.67 -1.20
C GLU A 98 15.03 -0.73 -2.64
N ASN A 99 14.98 0.44 -3.29
CA ASN A 99 14.58 0.60 -4.68
C ASN A 99 13.24 -0.08 -5.01
N ALA A 100 12.29 -0.01 -4.08
CA ALA A 100 11.00 -0.65 -4.27
C ALA A 100 10.18 0.02 -5.39
N TYR A 101 9.42 -0.80 -6.13
CA TYR A 101 8.41 -0.36 -7.08
C TYR A 101 7.04 -0.48 -6.44
N LEU A 102 6.40 0.68 -6.20
CA LEU A 102 5.11 0.77 -5.52
C LEU A 102 3.97 1.06 -6.51
N THR A 103 2.98 0.15 -6.58
CA THR A 103 1.74 0.34 -7.35
C THR A 103 0.50 0.43 -6.45
N ALA A 104 0.58 -0.07 -5.22
CA ALA A 104 -0.47 0.05 -4.22
C ALA A 104 -0.50 1.48 -3.68
N THR A 105 -1.45 2.31 -4.14
CA THR A 105 -1.47 3.74 -3.81
C THR A 105 -1.68 4.01 -2.32
N SER A 106 -2.46 3.19 -1.61
CA SER A 106 -2.65 3.31 -0.16
C SER A 106 -1.36 3.09 0.62
N ALA A 107 -0.44 2.29 0.10
CA ALA A 107 0.79 1.96 0.80
C ALA A 107 1.80 3.11 0.88
N MET A 108 1.69 4.14 0.05
CA MET A 108 2.57 5.32 0.07
C MET A 108 2.57 6.01 1.43
N ASP A 109 1.42 6.08 2.08
CA ASP A 109 1.26 6.73 3.39
C ASP A 109 2.04 6.01 4.50
N TYR A 110 2.18 4.69 4.44
CA TYR A 110 3.01 3.96 5.40
C TYR A 110 4.50 4.31 5.26
N PHE A 111 4.99 4.51 4.02
CA PHE A 111 6.36 4.98 3.78
C PHE A 111 6.57 6.40 4.29
N ILE A 112 5.59 7.28 4.10
CA ILE A 112 5.63 8.66 4.61
C ILE A 112 5.61 8.63 6.14
N SER A 113 4.69 7.91 6.75
CA SER A 113 4.53 7.81 8.20
C SER A 113 5.78 7.23 8.90
N LEU A 114 6.52 6.35 8.22
CA LEU A 114 7.76 5.77 8.72
C LEU A 114 9.01 6.57 8.31
N ASP A 115 8.85 7.74 7.68
CA ASP A 115 9.98 8.53 7.15
C ASP A 115 10.94 7.67 6.31
N SER A 116 10.37 7.02 5.28
CA SER A 116 11.06 6.00 4.48
C SER A 116 10.78 6.09 2.98
N LEU A 117 10.41 7.27 2.47
CA LEU A 117 10.20 7.47 1.03
C LEU A 117 11.45 7.13 0.20
N ASN A 118 12.64 7.24 0.79
CA ASN A 118 13.91 6.89 0.17
C ASN A 118 14.07 5.38 -0.14
N ALA A 119 13.23 4.53 0.44
CA ALA A 119 13.18 3.10 0.09
C ALA A 119 12.47 2.84 -1.25
N LEU A 120 11.73 3.84 -1.76
CA LEU A 120 11.05 3.79 -3.05
C LEU A 120 11.92 4.42 -4.14
N ALA A 121 12.16 3.70 -5.23
CA ALA A 121 12.76 4.25 -6.45
C ALA A 121 11.73 4.41 -7.56
N PHE A 122 10.63 3.64 -7.53
CA PHE A 122 9.67 3.59 -8.62
C PHE A 122 8.21 3.66 -8.11
N SER A 123 7.37 4.32 -8.89
CA SER A 123 5.93 4.42 -8.65
C SER A 123 5.14 3.95 -9.85
N GLY A 124 4.05 3.23 -9.60
CA GLY A 124 3.05 2.86 -10.61
C GLY A 124 2.04 3.97 -10.91
N THR A 125 2.11 5.07 -10.17
CA THR A 125 1.25 6.25 -10.31
C THR A 125 2.14 7.46 -10.59
N ASN A 126 1.78 8.27 -11.58
CA ASN A 126 2.50 9.50 -11.92
C ASN A 126 2.23 10.62 -10.89
N ALA A 127 2.98 11.72 -10.97
CA ALA A 127 2.87 12.83 -10.01
C ALA A 127 1.46 13.42 -9.91
N ASP A 128 0.70 13.48 -10.99
CA ASP A 128 -0.65 14.07 -11.01
C ASP A 128 -1.70 13.17 -10.33
N GLY A 129 -1.42 11.87 -10.21
CA GLY A 129 -2.28 10.92 -9.50
C GLY A 129 -2.06 10.88 -7.99
N TRP A 130 -1.05 11.60 -7.47
CA TRP A 130 -0.77 11.69 -6.04
C TRP A 130 -1.38 12.95 -5.43
N TYR A 131 -2.17 12.77 -4.39
CA TYR A 131 -2.73 13.85 -3.56
C TYR A 131 -1.92 14.05 -2.27
N LEU A 132 -0.93 13.18 -2.02
CA LEU A 132 0.07 13.30 -0.96
C LEU A 132 1.18 14.24 -1.43
N PRO A 133 1.43 15.40 -0.75
CA PRO A 133 2.42 16.39 -1.18
C PRO A 133 3.84 15.80 -1.30
N GLU A 134 4.24 14.96 -0.34
CA GLU A 134 5.56 14.34 -0.27
C GLU A 134 5.79 13.39 -1.46
N ALA A 135 4.80 12.54 -1.76
CA ALA A 135 4.85 11.63 -2.90
C ALA A 135 4.92 12.39 -4.24
N ARG A 136 4.06 13.42 -4.38
CA ARG A 136 4.07 14.28 -5.57
C ARG A 136 5.41 14.98 -5.75
N GLN A 137 5.96 15.56 -4.68
CA GLN A 137 7.26 16.21 -4.72
C GLN A 137 8.37 15.23 -5.09
N ALA A 138 8.40 14.03 -4.52
CA ALA A 138 9.40 13.01 -4.82
C ALA A 138 9.40 12.64 -6.31
N LEU A 139 8.22 12.49 -6.93
CA LEU A 139 8.13 12.24 -8.39
C LEU A 139 8.53 13.47 -9.23
N GLN A 140 8.13 14.67 -8.83
CA GLN A 140 8.47 15.91 -9.56
C GLN A 140 9.97 16.20 -9.54
N THR A 141 10.65 15.86 -8.46
CA THR A 141 12.11 16.03 -8.34
C THR A 141 12.91 14.88 -8.95
N GLY A 142 12.24 13.79 -9.32
CA GLY A 142 12.89 12.57 -9.84
C GLY A 142 13.52 11.69 -8.75
N ALA A 143 13.26 11.95 -7.48
CA ALA A 143 13.65 11.06 -6.38
C ALA A 143 12.93 9.69 -6.47
N ILE A 144 11.71 9.71 -6.98
CA ILE A 144 10.94 8.51 -7.37
C ILE A 144 10.60 8.65 -8.85
N ALA A 145 10.86 7.63 -9.66
CA ALA A 145 10.53 7.60 -11.08
C ALA A 145 9.18 6.91 -11.33
N TYR A 146 8.40 7.43 -12.28
CA TYR A 146 7.22 6.71 -12.76
C TYR A 146 7.68 5.57 -13.70
N ALA A 147 7.44 4.32 -13.30
CA ALA A 147 7.85 3.13 -14.03
C ALA A 147 6.66 2.35 -14.64
N GLY A 148 5.62 3.06 -15.05
CA GLY A 148 4.41 2.44 -15.62
C GLY A 148 3.44 1.92 -14.54
N LYS A 149 2.20 1.62 -14.96
CA LYS A 149 1.16 1.10 -14.07
C LYS A 149 1.31 -0.40 -13.82
N TYR A 150 0.63 -0.93 -12.81
CA TYR A 150 0.67 -2.35 -12.41
C TYR A 150 0.52 -3.35 -13.59
N SER A 151 -0.30 -3.02 -14.59
CA SER A 151 -0.57 -3.90 -15.74
C SER A 151 0.36 -3.68 -16.93
N ALA A 152 1.27 -2.71 -16.87
CA ALA A 152 2.23 -2.38 -17.92
C ALA A 152 3.45 -1.65 -17.33
N PRO A 153 4.26 -2.33 -16.48
CA PRO A 153 5.46 -1.75 -15.91
C PRO A 153 6.57 -1.63 -16.98
N ASP A 154 7.47 -0.68 -16.78
CA ASP A 154 8.70 -0.55 -17.55
C ASP A 154 9.76 -1.49 -16.94
N TYR A 155 9.81 -2.71 -17.43
CA TYR A 155 10.74 -3.73 -16.95
C TYR A 155 12.21 -3.34 -17.12
N GLU A 156 12.55 -2.60 -18.17
CA GLU A 156 13.92 -2.17 -18.42
C GLU A 156 14.34 -1.16 -17.36
N MET A 157 13.50 -0.17 -17.08
CA MET A 157 13.74 0.82 -16.03
C MET A 157 13.88 0.16 -14.65
N LEU A 158 13.00 -0.81 -14.31
CA LEU A 158 13.05 -1.53 -13.04
C LEU A 158 14.36 -2.31 -12.88
N LEU A 159 14.80 -3.01 -13.94
CA LEU A 159 16.06 -3.77 -13.91
C LEU A 159 17.28 -2.89 -13.84
N GLN A 160 17.34 -1.82 -14.66
CA GLN A 160 18.47 -0.88 -14.65
C GLN A 160 18.61 -0.15 -13.32
N GLY A 161 17.50 0.16 -12.66
CA GLY A 161 17.49 0.82 -11.37
C GLY A 161 17.60 -0.13 -10.18
N GLY A 162 17.78 -1.42 -10.41
CA GLY A 162 17.99 -2.41 -9.35
C GLY A 162 16.78 -2.58 -8.43
N CYS A 163 15.57 -2.70 -9.00
CA CYS A 163 14.36 -2.89 -8.23
C CYS A 163 14.46 -4.11 -7.31
N GLY A 164 14.42 -3.89 -5.99
CA GLY A 164 14.58 -4.94 -4.98
C GLY A 164 13.28 -5.70 -4.67
N VAL A 165 12.13 -5.04 -4.81
CA VAL A 165 10.80 -5.63 -4.58
C VAL A 165 9.72 -4.82 -5.30
N SER A 166 8.70 -5.51 -5.81
CA SER A 166 7.51 -4.89 -6.37
C SER A 166 6.34 -5.03 -5.39
N ILE A 167 5.85 -3.92 -4.86
CA ILE A 167 4.70 -3.87 -3.95
C ILE A 167 3.46 -3.52 -4.77
N GLN A 168 2.62 -4.52 -4.98
CA GLN A 168 1.48 -4.47 -5.87
C GLN A 168 0.17 -4.47 -5.08
N SER A 169 -0.84 -3.77 -5.57
CA SER A 169 -2.20 -3.98 -5.09
C SER A 169 -2.75 -5.30 -5.64
N THR A 170 -3.87 -5.77 -5.10
CA THR A 170 -4.57 -6.96 -5.58
C THR A 170 -5.00 -6.88 -7.05
N MET A 171 -4.97 -5.68 -7.66
CA MET A 171 -5.21 -5.50 -9.10
C MET A 171 -4.23 -6.29 -9.97
N ILE A 172 -3.03 -6.62 -9.45
CA ILE A 172 -2.05 -7.45 -10.16
C ILE A 172 -2.59 -8.87 -10.45
N LEU A 173 -3.52 -9.36 -9.64
CA LEU A 173 -4.16 -10.67 -9.84
C LEU A 173 -5.01 -10.73 -11.11
N HIS A 174 -5.40 -9.57 -11.67
CA HIS A 174 -6.03 -9.47 -12.99
C HIS A 174 -5.01 -9.39 -14.15
N SER A 175 -3.72 -9.40 -13.82
CA SER A 175 -2.62 -9.38 -14.80
C SER A 175 -1.53 -10.39 -14.39
N PRO A 176 -1.86 -11.69 -14.30
CA PRO A 176 -0.96 -12.71 -13.80
C PRO A 176 0.35 -12.79 -14.60
N ASP A 177 0.30 -12.59 -15.92
CA ASP A 177 1.49 -12.58 -16.79
C ASP A 177 2.51 -11.51 -16.37
N VAL A 178 2.03 -10.35 -15.87
CA VAL A 178 2.90 -9.26 -15.38
C VAL A 178 3.59 -9.69 -14.09
N LYS A 179 2.84 -10.28 -13.16
CA LYS A 179 3.39 -10.82 -11.90
C LYS A 179 4.48 -11.86 -12.19
N GLU A 180 4.17 -12.86 -13.01
CA GLU A 180 5.12 -13.90 -13.40
C GLU A 180 6.36 -13.33 -14.12
N GLN A 181 6.19 -12.27 -14.92
CA GLN A 181 7.32 -11.64 -15.60
C GLN A 181 8.24 -10.92 -14.63
N LEU A 182 7.71 -10.19 -13.64
CA LEU A 182 8.52 -9.58 -12.57
C LEU A 182 9.31 -10.64 -11.79
N GLU A 183 8.65 -11.74 -11.40
CA GLU A 183 9.27 -12.84 -10.66
C GLU A 183 10.37 -13.55 -11.50
N ARG A 184 10.13 -13.77 -12.80
CA ARG A 184 11.16 -14.32 -13.73
C ARG A 184 12.37 -13.42 -13.88
N LEU A 185 12.20 -12.11 -13.73
CA LEU A 185 13.28 -11.14 -13.74
C LEU A 185 14.00 -11.01 -12.39
N GLY A 186 13.61 -11.83 -11.40
CA GLY A 186 14.21 -11.82 -10.06
C GLY A 186 13.68 -10.71 -9.16
N ILE A 187 12.59 -10.05 -9.53
CA ILE A 187 11.93 -9.03 -8.71
C ILE A 187 10.80 -9.71 -7.93
N PRO A 188 10.93 -9.94 -6.62
CA PRO A 188 9.88 -10.52 -5.81
C PRO A 188 8.65 -9.59 -5.80
N VAL A 189 7.45 -10.19 -5.85
CA VAL A 189 6.18 -9.45 -5.86
C VAL A 189 5.45 -9.66 -4.54
N LEU A 190 5.35 -8.59 -3.75
CA LEU A 190 4.51 -8.56 -2.55
C LEU A 190 3.13 -8.02 -2.95
N VAL A 191 2.07 -8.80 -2.68
CA VAL A 191 0.69 -8.37 -2.93
C VAL A 191 0.11 -7.78 -1.67
N GLU A 192 -0.07 -6.47 -1.67
CA GLU A 192 -0.60 -5.67 -0.58
C GLU A 192 -2.12 -5.88 -0.48
N ARG A 193 -2.64 -6.14 0.73
CA ARG A 193 -4.04 -6.50 0.95
C ARG A 193 -4.75 -5.64 2.02
N SER A 194 -4.15 -4.54 2.48
CA SER A 194 -4.77 -3.66 3.47
C SER A 194 -6.18 -3.18 3.07
N SER A 195 -6.42 -3.09 1.75
CA SER A 195 -7.74 -2.71 1.22
C SER A 195 -8.83 -3.77 1.42
N TYR A 196 -8.48 -5.00 1.79
CA TYR A 196 -9.42 -6.08 2.12
C TYR A 196 -9.82 -6.08 3.59
N GLU A 197 -9.09 -5.36 4.43
CA GLU A 197 -9.48 -5.20 5.82
C GLU A 197 -10.81 -4.43 5.93
N SER A 198 -11.76 -5.00 6.63
CA SER A 198 -13.05 -4.38 6.90
C SER A 198 -13.02 -3.45 8.12
N ASP A 199 -12.01 -3.60 8.99
CA ASP A 199 -11.79 -2.73 10.14
C ASP A 199 -10.87 -1.56 9.77
N PRO A 200 -11.24 -0.30 10.03
CA PRO A 200 -10.37 0.84 9.78
C PRO A 200 -9.08 0.79 10.62
N LEU A 201 -9.13 0.25 11.85
CA LEU A 201 -7.94 0.06 12.67
C LEU A 201 -7.00 -1.01 12.08
N ALA A 202 -7.57 -2.07 11.51
CA ALA A 202 -6.81 -3.09 10.79
C ALA A 202 -6.01 -2.48 9.64
N ARG A 203 -6.62 -1.58 8.87
CA ARG A 203 -5.92 -0.86 7.78
C ARG A 203 -4.76 -0.03 8.30
N MET A 204 -4.93 0.67 9.43
CA MET A 204 -3.82 1.41 10.06
C MET A 204 -2.75 0.46 10.59
N GLU A 205 -3.13 -0.71 11.11
CA GLU A 205 -2.21 -1.70 11.66
C GLU A 205 -1.24 -2.28 10.62
N TRP A 206 -1.59 -2.22 9.34
CA TRP A 206 -0.69 -2.60 8.24
C TRP A 206 0.63 -1.83 8.21
N ILE A 207 0.75 -0.70 8.91
CA ILE A 207 2.03 -0.01 9.10
C ILE A 207 3.09 -0.95 9.70
N LYS A 208 2.68 -1.98 10.49
CA LYS A 208 3.58 -2.96 11.08
C LYS A 208 4.22 -3.86 10.01
N VAL A 209 3.51 -4.18 8.91
CA VAL A 209 4.09 -4.90 7.76
C VAL A 209 5.22 -4.06 7.14
N TYR A 210 4.99 -2.76 6.94
CA TYR A 210 6.02 -1.85 6.44
C TYR A 210 7.14 -1.63 7.44
N GLY A 211 6.83 -1.67 8.75
CA GLY A 211 7.82 -1.72 9.82
C GLY A 211 8.77 -2.91 9.70
N LEU A 212 8.26 -4.11 9.39
CA LEU A 212 9.07 -5.30 9.12
C LEU A 212 9.92 -5.14 7.85
N LEU A 213 9.31 -4.65 6.75
CA LEU A 213 10.00 -4.47 5.47
C LEU A 213 11.12 -3.43 5.52
N LEU A 214 11.02 -2.44 6.41
CA LEU A 214 11.92 -1.29 6.53
C LEU A 214 12.86 -1.36 7.74
N ASP A 215 12.81 -2.44 8.51
CA ASP A 215 13.53 -2.59 9.79
C ASP A 215 13.17 -1.49 10.81
N LYS A 216 11.88 -1.12 10.85
CA LYS A 216 11.32 -0.06 11.70
C LYS A 216 10.09 -0.53 12.51
N LEU A 217 9.99 -1.83 12.81
CA LEU A 217 8.83 -2.38 13.51
C LEU A 217 8.50 -1.66 14.82
N PRO A 218 9.47 -1.35 15.72
CA PRO A 218 9.14 -0.62 16.95
C PRO A 218 8.57 0.78 16.71
N GLN A 219 9.02 1.47 15.66
CA GLN A 219 8.47 2.77 15.25
C GLN A 219 7.04 2.62 14.73
N ALA A 220 6.79 1.60 13.91
CA ALA A 220 5.46 1.30 13.37
C ALA A 220 4.45 0.99 14.48
N GLU A 221 4.85 0.17 15.45
CA GLU A 221 4.03 -0.15 16.63
C GLU A 221 3.70 1.10 17.47
N ALA A 222 4.68 1.98 17.69
CA ALA A 222 4.48 3.22 18.43
C ALA A 222 3.51 4.16 17.72
N ILE A 223 3.64 4.34 16.40
CA ILE A 223 2.75 5.18 15.59
C ILE A 223 1.32 4.60 15.63
N PHE A 224 1.17 3.30 15.42
CA PHE A 224 -0.14 2.64 15.48
C PHE A 224 -0.80 2.80 16.85
N ALA A 225 -0.06 2.51 17.94
CA ALA A 225 -0.56 2.67 19.31
C ALA A 225 -0.99 4.11 19.61
N GLN A 226 -0.24 5.10 19.12
CA GLN A 226 -0.63 6.50 19.25
C GLN A 226 -1.96 6.78 18.54
N LYS A 227 -2.13 6.33 17.30
CA LYS A 227 -3.37 6.52 16.53
C LYS A 227 -4.59 5.87 17.18
N VAL A 228 -4.42 4.67 17.72
CA VAL A 228 -5.48 3.99 18.49
C VAL A 228 -5.82 4.79 19.75
N ALA A 229 -4.81 5.31 20.47
CA ALA A 229 -5.04 6.12 21.66
C ALA A 229 -5.79 7.43 21.38
N GLU A 230 -5.56 8.06 20.22
CA GLU A 230 -6.28 9.26 19.77
C GLU A 230 -7.80 8.99 19.60
N LEU A 231 -8.19 7.75 19.25
CA LEU A 231 -9.59 7.35 19.05
C LEU A 231 -10.29 6.94 20.34
N GLN A 232 -9.57 6.52 21.39
CA GLN A 232 -10.17 6.01 22.62
C GLN A 232 -11.24 6.93 23.23
N PRO A 233 -11.07 8.27 23.28
CA PRO A 233 -12.10 9.15 23.82
C PRO A 233 -13.43 9.09 23.07
N VAL A 234 -13.39 8.86 21.75
CA VAL A 234 -14.60 8.73 20.92
C VAL A 234 -15.22 7.34 21.07
N LEU A 235 -14.39 6.29 20.99
CA LEU A 235 -14.84 4.90 21.07
C LEU A 235 -15.52 4.54 22.42
N GLN A 236 -15.20 5.27 23.47
CA GLN A 236 -15.79 5.08 24.82
C GLN A 236 -17.04 5.93 25.05
N GLN A 237 -17.42 6.83 24.15
CA GLN A 237 -18.61 7.63 24.29
C GLN A 237 -19.88 6.85 23.90
N PRO A 238 -21.04 7.21 24.47
CA PRO A 238 -22.32 6.74 23.95
C PRO A 238 -22.48 7.17 22.48
N ALA A 239 -23.26 6.41 21.72
CA ALA A 239 -23.56 6.76 20.34
C ALA A 239 -24.06 8.22 20.25
N ALA A 240 -23.45 9.01 19.38
CA ALA A 240 -23.85 10.41 19.15
C ALA A 240 -25.28 10.50 18.57
N GLY A 241 -25.68 9.44 17.86
CA GLY A 241 -26.91 9.38 17.07
C GLY A 241 -26.77 10.12 15.74
N GLY A 242 -27.85 10.08 14.97
CA GLY A 242 -27.87 10.63 13.63
C GLY A 242 -27.49 9.61 12.56
N THR A 243 -28.14 9.74 11.42
CA THR A 243 -28.00 8.87 10.26
C THR A 243 -27.17 9.54 9.18
N ALA A 244 -26.27 8.79 8.52
CA ALA A 244 -25.41 9.32 7.47
C ALA A 244 -25.37 8.40 6.25
N ALA A 245 -25.39 8.98 5.04
CA ALA A 245 -25.13 8.27 3.79
C ALA A 245 -23.83 8.77 3.17
N PHE A 246 -23.01 7.81 2.67
CA PHE A 246 -21.73 8.08 2.00
C PHE A 246 -21.82 7.59 0.55
N PHE A 247 -21.66 8.49 -0.42
CA PHE A 247 -21.93 8.19 -1.81
C PHE A 247 -21.17 9.08 -2.80
N TYR A 248 -21.12 8.65 -4.06
CA TYR A 248 -20.85 9.55 -5.20
C TYR A 248 -21.79 9.22 -6.37
N ILE A 249 -21.95 10.16 -7.28
CA ILE A 249 -22.78 10.01 -8.48
C ILE A 249 -21.87 9.69 -9.65
N THR A 250 -22.14 8.58 -10.35
CA THR A 250 -21.41 8.16 -11.53
C THR A 250 -21.74 9.04 -12.74
N SER A 251 -20.92 8.99 -13.78
CA SER A 251 -21.17 9.72 -15.04
C SER A 251 -22.47 9.31 -15.74
N SER A 252 -23.04 8.14 -15.40
CA SER A 252 -24.36 7.68 -15.90
C SER A 252 -25.53 8.13 -15.04
N GLY A 253 -25.28 8.87 -13.94
CA GLY A 253 -26.33 9.32 -13.01
C GLY A 253 -26.73 8.28 -11.95
N ALA A 254 -26.12 7.09 -11.96
CA ALA A 254 -26.30 6.11 -10.91
C ALA A 254 -25.50 6.52 -9.66
N VAL A 255 -25.86 5.96 -8.50
CA VAL A 255 -25.23 6.28 -7.23
C VAL A 255 -24.35 5.11 -6.79
N ASN A 256 -23.07 5.36 -6.50
CA ASN A 256 -22.21 4.39 -5.87
C ASN A 256 -22.20 4.63 -4.36
N VAL A 257 -22.49 3.58 -3.60
CA VAL A 257 -22.55 3.58 -2.14
C VAL A 257 -21.57 2.54 -1.58
N ARG A 258 -21.20 2.67 -0.32
CA ARG A 258 -20.48 1.63 0.42
C ARG A 258 -21.47 0.58 0.92
N ARG A 259 -21.05 -0.68 0.95
CA ARG A 259 -21.85 -1.73 1.57
C ARG A 259 -21.83 -1.62 3.10
N PRO A 260 -22.85 -2.15 3.80
CA PRO A 260 -22.92 -2.07 5.27
C PRO A 260 -21.72 -2.67 6.01
N ASN A 261 -21.04 -3.65 5.40
CA ASN A 261 -19.85 -4.30 5.97
C ASN A 261 -18.52 -3.64 5.55
N ASP A 262 -18.55 -2.53 4.80
CA ASP A 262 -17.36 -1.77 4.40
C ASP A 262 -16.80 -0.96 5.58
N TYR A 263 -15.49 -0.72 5.56
CA TYR A 263 -14.81 0.03 6.61
C TYR A 263 -15.30 1.48 6.77
N ILE A 264 -15.85 2.13 5.72
CA ILE A 264 -16.47 3.47 5.83
C ILE A 264 -17.75 3.39 6.67
N ALA A 265 -18.62 2.41 6.40
CA ALA A 265 -19.82 2.18 7.18
C ALA A 265 -19.46 1.92 8.66
N ARG A 266 -18.42 1.11 8.88
CA ARG A 266 -17.91 0.84 10.22
C ARG A 266 -17.34 2.08 10.91
N MET A 267 -16.59 2.95 10.19
CA MET A 267 -16.10 4.23 10.76
C MET A 267 -17.24 5.14 11.20
N ILE A 268 -18.30 5.24 10.40
CA ILE A 268 -19.49 6.03 10.77
C ILE A 268 -20.12 5.48 12.06
N GLY A 269 -20.23 4.14 12.15
CA GLY A 269 -20.72 3.47 13.39
C GLY A 269 -19.80 3.72 14.59
N MET A 270 -18.49 3.58 14.42
CA MET A 270 -17.50 3.85 15.50
C MET A 270 -17.50 5.32 15.92
N ALA A 271 -17.81 6.25 15.02
CA ALA A 271 -17.99 7.67 15.34
C ALA A 271 -19.29 7.98 16.08
N GLY A 272 -20.17 6.99 16.26
CA GLY A 272 -21.43 7.09 16.99
C GLY A 272 -22.66 7.37 16.12
N GLY A 273 -22.56 7.28 14.79
CA GLY A 273 -23.66 7.43 13.84
C GLY A 273 -24.21 6.10 13.34
N GLU A 274 -25.26 6.18 12.53
CA GLU A 274 -25.83 5.05 11.80
C GLU A 274 -25.62 5.26 10.29
N TYR A 275 -25.00 4.28 9.64
CA TYR A 275 -24.78 4.32 8.19
C TYR A 275 -26.02 3.81 7.43
N LEU A 276 -26.50 4.61 6.48
CA LEU A 276 -27.61 4.25 5.62
C LEU A 276 -27.12 3.86 4.23
N ALA A 277 -27.31 2.58 3.89
CA ALA A 277 -27.16 2.06 2.53
C ALA A 277 -28.15 0.93 2.31
N PRO A 278 -28.52 0.66 1.05
CA PRO A 278 -29.28 -0.55 0.74
C PRO A 278 -28.49 -1.78 1.18
N ASP A 279 -29.18 -2.72 1.83
CA ASP A 279 -28.64 -4.03 2.15
C ASP A 279 -29.50 -5.08 1.43
N ASP A 280 -28.91 -5.74 0.43
CA ASP A 280 -29.54 -6.84 -0.30
C ASP A 280 -29.33 -8.20 0.38
N GLY A 281 -28.66 -8.23 1.55
CA GLY A 281 -28.31 -9.43 2.28
C GLY A 281 -27.27 -10.32 1.58
N ALA A 282 -26.67 -9.84 0.47
CA ALA A 282 -25.69 -10.62 -0.24
C ALA A 282 -24.31 -10.55 0.45
N GLU A 283 -23.81 -11.69 0.91
CA GLU A 283 -22.42 -11.81 1.33
C GLU A 283 -21.52 -11.74 0.09
N THR A 284 -20.93 -10.58 -0.16
CA THR A 284 -19.96 -10.40 -1.23
C THR A 284 -18.69 -9.76 -0.71
N ALA A 285 -17.54 -10.09 -1.33
CA ALA A 285 -16.27 -9.44 -1.04
C ALA A 285 -16.17 -8.01 -1.60
N ARG A 286 -17.24 -7.49 -2.23
CA ARG A 286 -17.25 -6.14 -2.80
C ARG A 286 -17.52 -5.13 -1.69
N SER A 287 -16.71 -4.09 -1.64
CA SER A 287 -16.84 -2.97 -0.69
C SER A 287 -17.86 -1.91 -1.14
N THR A 288 -18.24 -1.90 -2.41
CA THR A 288 -19.14 -0.89 -2.99
C THR A 288 -20.25 -1.53 -3.84
N GLU A 289 -21.32 -0.78 -4.00
CA GLU A 289 -22.43 -1.11 -4.89
C GLU A 289 -22.86 0.12 -5.70
N THR A 290 -23.28 -0.12 -6.95
CA THR A 290 -23.85 0.93 -7.79
C THR A 290 -25.34 0.66 -7.94
N ILE A 291 -26.16 1.60 -7.47
CA ILE A 291 -27.60 1.53 -7.40
C ILE A 291 -28.24 2.65 -8.23
N GLN A 292 -29.53 2.54 -8.51
CA GLN A 292 -30.28 3.63 -9.16
C GLN A 292 -30.59 4.74 -8.14
N MET A 293 -30.77 5.97 -8.64
CA MET A 293 -31.07 7.13 -7.81
C MET A 293 -32.38 6.95 -7.00
N GLU A 294 -33.36 6.25 -7.54
CA GLU A 294 -34.62 5.94 -6.88
C GLU A 294 -34.39 5.07 -5.64
N GLN A 295 -33.55 4.05 -5.74
CA GLN A 295 -33.21 3.18 -4.63
C GLN A 295 -32.40 3.93 -3.56
N PHE A 296 -31.49 4.81 -3.98
CA PHE A 296 -30.77 5.67 -3.05
C PHE A 296 -31.70 6.65 -2.34
N TYR A 297 -32.68 7.20 -3.05
CA TYR A 297 -33.71 8.07 -2.47
C TYR A 297 -34.51 7.32 -1.41
N GLU A 298 -35.04 6.13 -1.73
CA GLU A 298 -35.79 5.30 -0.78
C GLU A 298 -35.01 4.99 0.50
N THR A 299 -33.69 4.83 0.39
CA THR A 299 -32.83 4.46 1.53
C THR A 299 -32.37 5.66 2.36
N ALA A 300 -32.04 6.78 1.72
CA ALA A 300 -31.25 7.85 2.33
C ALA A 300 -31.88 9.25 2.29
N HIS A 301 -33.14 9.41 1.76
CA HIS A 301 -33.74 10.74 1.65
C HIS A 301 -33.98 11.41 3.02
N ASP A 302 -34.22 10.62 4.08
CA ASP A 302 -34.40 11.09 5.44
C ASP A 302 -33.09 11.10 6.26
N ALA A 303 -31.94 10.79 5.66
CA ALA A 303 -30.65 10.84 6.33
C ALA A 303 -30.39 12.22 6.96
N ASP A 304 -29.86 12.24 8.18
CA ASP A 304 -29.48 13.49 8.86
C ASP A 304 -28.30 14.18 8.18
N TYR A 305 -27.37 13.39 7.61
CA TYR A 305 -26.15 13.85 7.00
C TYR A 305 -25.90 13.16 5.66
N LEU A 306 -25.41 13.90 4.68
CA LEU A 306 -24.90 13.37 3.43
C LEU A 306 -23.39 13.64 3.33
N ILE A 307 -22.61 12.61 3.00
CA ILE A 307 -21.18 12.72 2.78
C ILE A 307 -20.88 12.33 1.34
N TYR A 308 -20.49 13.31 0.52
CA TYR A 308 -20.08 13.07 -0.87
C TYR A 308 -18.65 12.61 -0.97
N ASN A 309 -18.42 11.49 -1.63
CA ASN A 309 -17.10 10.93 -1.87
C ASN A 309 -16.44 11.60 -3.08
N SER A 310 -15.43 12.43 -2.84
CA SER A 310 -14.72 13.18 -3.88
C SER A 310 -13.73 12.37 -4.72
N THR A 311 -13.41 11.15 -4.31
CA THR A 311 -12.24 10.42 -4.81
C THR A 311 -12.35 10.07 -6.29
N ILE A 312 -13.55 9.75 -6.77
CA ILE A 312 -13.77 9.25 -8.13
C ILE A 312 -14.13 10.39 -9.09
N ASP A 313 -15.11 11.22 -8.71
CA ASP A 313 -15.71 12.23 -9.59
C ASP A 313 -15.28 13.67 -9.23
N GLY A 314 -14.35 13.79 -8.30
CA GLY A 314 -13.80 15.06 -7.84
C GLY A 314 -14.58 15.73 -6.72
N GLU A 315 -13.95 16.74 -6.13
CA GLU A 315 -14.55 17.50 -5.04
C GLU A 315 -15.69 18.38 -5.52
N VAL A 316 -16.71 18.51 -4.67
CA VAL A 316 -17.76 19.52 -4.76
C VAL A 316 -17.62 20.47 -3.58
N ARG A 317 -17.80 21.77 -3.81
CA ARG A 317 -17.62 22.81 -2.78
C ARG A 317 -18.93 23.44 -2.35
N THR A 318 -19.95 23.35 -3.19
CA THR A 318 -21.26 23.96 -2.94
C THR A 318 -22.37 22.95 -3.12
N VAL A 319 -23.49 23.16 -2.42
CA VAL A 319 -24.71 22.38 -2.64
C VAL A 319 -25.18 22.51 -4.09
N GLN A 320 -25.01 23.69 -4.72
CA GLN A 320 -25.38 23.88 -6.11
C GLN A 320 -24.59 22.98 -7.07
N GLU A 321 -23.28 22.82 -6.87
CA GLU A 321 -22.46 21.88 -7.66
C GLU A 321 -22.95 20.44 -7.49
N LEU A 322 -23.31 20.05 -6.27
CA LEU A 322 -23.87 18.72 -6.01
C LEU A 322 -25.22 18.52 -6.73
N LEU A 323 -26.11 19.52 -6.70
CA LEU A 323 -27.41 19.47 -7.37
C LEU A 323 -27.31 19.49 -8.90
N GLN A 324 -26.20 19.98 -9.48
CA GLN A 324 -25.91 19.80 -10.90
C GLN A 324 -25.65 18.34 -11.30
N LYS A 325 -25.19 17.52 -10.38
CA LYS A 325 -25.02 16.07 -10.62
C LYS A 325 -26.35 15.32 -10.55
N SER A 326 -27.24 15.71 -9.64
CA SER A 326 -28.64 15.20 -9.57
C SER A 326 -29.54 16.18 -8.83
N THR A 327 -30.57 16.65 -9.50
CA THR A 327 -31.59 17.56 -8.92
C THR A 327 -32.45 16.86 -7.88
N VAL A 328 -32.58 15.53 -7.92
CA VAL A 328 -33.31 14.73 -6.91
C VAL A 328 -32.83 14.96 -5.51
N LEU A 329 -31.51 15.23 -5.33
CA LEU A 329 -30.91 15.49 -4.03
C LEU A 329 -31.50 16.71 -3.32
N ALA A 330 -32.15 17.64 -4.02
CA ALA A 330 -32.80 18.79 -3.41
C ALA A 330 -33.95 18.40 -2.43
N ASP A 331 -34.47 17.19 -2.59
CA ASP A 331 -35.57 16.68 -1.75
C ASP A 331 -35.07 15.98 -0.48
N PHE A 332 -33.78 15.72 -0.37
CA PHE A 332 -33.18 15.07 0.82
C PHE A 332 -33.23 15.98 2.05
N ALA A 333 -33.51 15.40 3.22
CA ALA A 333 -33.58 16.11 4.50
C ALA A 333 -32.26 16.81 4.84
N ALA A 334 -31.12 16.15 4.63
CA ALA A 334 -29.81 16.72 4.87
C ALA A 334 -29.52 17.94 3.98
N VAL A 335 -29.94 17.93 2.72
CA VAL A 335 -29.77 19.08 1.81
C VAL A 335 -30.62 20.27 2.27
N LYS A 336 -31.89 20.04 2.62
CA LYS A 336 -32.79 21.06 3.15
C LYS A 336 -32.28 21.65 4.48
N ALA A 337 -31.59 20.85 5.30
CA ALA A 337 -31.03 21.26 6.57
C ALA A 337 -29.60 21.85 6.45
N GLY A 338 -29.00 21.88 5.25
CA GLY A 338 -27.61 22.31 5.06
C GLY A 338 -26.58 21.42 5.76
N ARG A 339 -26.86 20.12 5.88
CA ARG A 339 -25.98 19.11 6.53
C ARG A 339 -25.37 18.17 5.48
N VAL A 340 -24.71 18.77 4.50
CA VAL A 340 -24.04 18.08 3.39
C VAL A 340 -22.55 18.35 3.44
N TYR A 341 -21.78 17.30 3.39
CA TYR A 341 -20.31 17.33 3.50
C TYR A 341 -19.67 16.64 2.29
N CYS A 342 -18.41 16.94 2.05
CA CYS A 342 -17.60 16.29 1.03
C CYS A 342 -16.26 15.87 1.61
N THR A 343 -15.72 14.74 1.13
CA THR A 343 -14.37 14.30 1.50
C THR A 343 -13.31 15.04 0.70
N SER A 344 -12.12 15.23 1.27
CA SER A 344 -10.93 15.65 0.52
C SER A 344 -10.39 14.49 -0.34
N LYS A 345 -9.71 14.81 -1.44
CA LYS A 345 -9.26 13.83 -2.44
C LYS A 345 -8.19 12.85 -1.93
N ASN A 346 -7.36 13.29 -1.00
CA ASN A 346 -6.27 12.47 -0.44
C ASN A 346 -6.75 11.38 0.53
N PHE A 347 -7.99 11.44 1.00
CA PHE A 347 -8.53 10.54 2.03
C PHE A 347 -8.22 9.05 1.77
N PHE A 348 -8.42 8.55 0.54
CA PHE A 348 -8.17 7.14 0.23
C PHE A 348 -6.68 6.77 -0.01
N GLN A 349 -5.80 7.76 -0.03
CA GLN A 349 -4.36 7.54 -0.14
C GLN A 349 -3.66 7.56 1.22
N GLU A 350 -4.39 7.87 2.31
CA GLU A 350 -3.87 8.06 3.66
C GLU A 350 -4.51 7.09 4.68
N PRO A 351 -4.20 5.78 4.64
CA PRO A 351 -4.77 4.82 5.58
C PRO A 351 -4.44 5.13 7.04
N MET A 352 -3.27 5.73 7.34
CA MET A 352 -2.91 6.13 8.70
C MET A 352 -3.76 7.29 9.23
N SER A 353 -4.49 7.95 8.36
CA SER A 353 -5.37 9.07 8.69
C SER A 353 -6.85 8.67 8.82
N MET A 354 -7.17 7.38 8.80
CA MET A 354 -8.55 6.92 9.07
C MET A 354 -9.04 7.32 10.45
N ALA A 355 -8.13 7.41 11.43
CA ALA A 355 -8.43 7.97 12.74
C ALA A 355 -8.96 9.40 12.64
N ASP A 356 -8.31 10.25 11.84
CA ASP A 356 -8.69 11.65 11.68
C ASP A 356 -10.08 11.79 11.00
N PHE A 357 -10.38 10.95 10.00
CA PHE A 357 -11.71 10.91 9.38
C PHE A 357 -12.80 10.49 10.37
N LEU A 358 -12.54 9.48 11.20
CA LEU A 358 -13.46 9.06 12.25
C LEU A 358 -13.73 10.19 13.23
N LEU A 359 -12.71 10.96 13.63
CA LEU A 359 -12.84 12.14 14.49
C LEU A 359 -13.64 13.24 13.79
N ASP A 360 -13.43 13.47 12.49
CA ASP A 360 -14.23 14.43 11.71
C ASP A 360 -15.71 14.04 11.68
N VAL A 361 -16.01 12.76 11.43
CA VAL A 361 -17.39 12.23 11.45
C VAL A 361 -18.01 12.38 12.84
N HIS A 362 -17.28 12.03 13.91
CA HIS A 362 -17.77 12.22 15.27
C HIS A 362 -18.09 13.68 15.57
N THR A 363 -17.20 14.60 15.17
CA THR A 363 -17.41 16.03 15.36
C THR A 363 -18.60 16.53 14.53
N MET A 364 -18.74 16.06 13.29
CA MET A 364 -19.91 16.36 12.44
C MET A 364 -21.22 15.95 13.11
N LEU A 365 -21.23 14.79 13.80
CA LEU A 365 -22.43 14.28 14.48
C LEU A 365 -22.73 15.03 15.79
N THR A 366 -21.72 15.55 16.50
CA THR A 366 -21.85 16.09 17.86
C THR A 366 -21.81 17.62 17.94
N ASP A 367 -21.20 18.29 16.97
CA ASP A 367 -21.08 19.74 16.91
C ASP A 367 -21.90 20.31 15.74
N PRO A 368 -23.02 21.00 15.99
CA PRO A 368 -23.86 21.59 14.94
C PRO A 368 -23.12 22.69 14.15
N ASP A 369 -22.07 23.29 14.71
CA ASP A 369 -21.27 24.35 14.10
C ASP A 369 -20.08 23.82 13.30
N PHE A 370 -19.89 22.48 13.25
CA PHE A 370 -18.81 21.88 12.48
C PHE A 370 -18.90 22.21 10.99
N THR A 371 -17.82 22.81 10.47
CA THR A 371 -17.75 23.21 9.06
C THR A 371 -16.62 22.52 8.30
N ALA A 372 -15.53 22.19 8.94
CA ALA A 372 -14.41 21.49 8.32
C ALA A 372 -13.51 20.83 9.37
N GLY A 373 -13.06 19.63 9.06
CA GLY A 373 -12.01 18.89 9.73
C GLY A 373 -10.83 18.65 8.79
N LYS A 374 -10.13 17.55 8.98
CA LYS A 374 -9.00 17.17 8.13
C LYS A 374 -9.46 16.62 6.79
N TYR A 375 -10.53 15.80 6.79
CA TYR A 375 -11.02 15.09 5.60
C TYR A 375 -12.44 15.45 5.22
N LEU A 376 -13.25 15.99 6.12
CA LEU A 376 -14.60 16.42 5.85
C LEU A 376 -14.69 17.94 5.82
N TYR A 377 -15.44 18.47 4.86
CA TYR A 377 -15.84 19.87 4.84
C TYR A 377 -17.28 19.99 4.40
N LYS A 378 -17.99 20.95 5.01
CA LYS A 378 -19.39 21.27 4.76
C LYS A 378 -19.51 22.01 3.42
N LEU A 379 -20.48 21.64 2.61
CA LEU A 379 -20.82 22.37 1.38
C LEU A 379 -21.47 23.73 1.73
N SER A 380 -21.07 24.78 1.01
CA SER A 380 -21.63 26.12 1.13
C SER A 380 -22.92 26.29 0.34
#